data_bda150eb89e5b124830157a34ea2e48b
#
_entry.id   bda150eb89e5b124830157a34ea2e48b
#
_cell.length_a   1.000
_cell.length_b   1.000
_cell.length_c   1.000
_cell.angle_alpha   90.00
_cell.angle_beta   90.00
_cell.angle_gamma   90.00
#
_symmetry.space_group_name_H-M   'P 1'
#
loop_
_entity.id
_entity.type
_entity.pdbx_description
1 polymer ?
#
loop_
_entity_poly.entity_id
_entity_poly.type
_entity_poly.pdbx_seq_one_letter_code
_entity_poly.pdbx_strand_id
1 'polypeptide(L)'
;MQISKIVITGGPCAGKSTAMSWIQNAFTQKGYRVLFVPETATELINGGVAPWSCESNLEYHICHMRLQMEKERIFEQAARGMDCEKILLVCDRGLLDCKAYMTENEFHQCMISLQKNEVELRDNYDAVFHMVTAAKGAENFYTTSNNTARTESVEKAIELDDRLISAWTGHPRLRIIKNLSNFENKMKYLVKEISAFLGEPETYQIERNYLIQYPDLEWLNGIPNCQRIEIIQTYLNSRSDEEVRIRQRGINGNYIYFESTKKKVPGLKRVEIERRLSKDEYLNLLRDADLTKRQIHKTRYCLTYENQYFEIDVYPLWSDKAILEIKLSDENAEIIFPQEIRVIKDITGDETYKNATLAIMH
;
A
#
# COMPACT_ATOMS: atom_id res chain seq x y z
N MET A 1 4.04 11.28 -19.97
CA MET A 1 4.83 10.19 -19.35
C MET A 1 4.27 9.89 -17.98
N GLN A 2 3.91 8.65 -17.71
CA GLN A 2 3.41 8.17 -16.41
C GLN A 2 4.43 7.19 -15.84
N ILE A 3 4.92 7.46 -14.63
CA ILE A 3 5.79 6.54 -13.88
C ILE A 3 4.98 6.03 -12.70
N SER A 4 4.88 4.72 -12.57
CA SER A 4 4.25 4.06 -11.40
C SER A 4 5.32 3.25 -10.67
N LYS A 5 5.55 3.57 -9.38
CA LYS A 5 6.53 2.89 -8.53
C LYS A 5 5.82 1.95 -7.57
N ILE A 6 6.06 0.66 -7.71
CA ILE A 6 5.44 -0.37 -6.89
C ILE A 6 6.46 -1.20 -6.13
N VAL A 7 6.03 -1.78 -5.01
CA VAL A 7 6.81 -2.75 -4.23
C VAL A 7 6.22 -4.13 -4.39
N ILE A 8 7.09 -5.10 -4.65
CA ILE A 8 6.79 -6.52 -4.49
C ILE A 8 7.52 -7.00 -3.23
N THR A 9 6.77 -7.32 -2.19
CA THR A 9 7.30 -7.81 -0.91
C THR A 9 6.68 -9.15 -0.53
N GLY A 10 7.10 -9.72 0.57
CA GLY A 10 6.58 -10.97 1.11
C GLY A 10 7.66 -11.81 1.79
N GLY A 11 7.22 -12.76 2.59
CA GLY A 11 8.07 -13.65 3.36
C GLY A 11 8.96 -14.55 2.52
N PRO A 12 9.76 -15.41 3.19
CA PRO A 12 10.54 -16.44 2.51
C PRO A 12 9.66 -17.35 1.66
N CYS A 13 10.16 -17.81 0.51
CA CYS A 13 9.42 -18.69 -0.41
C CYS A 13 8.07 -18.14 -0.91
N ALA A 14 7.85 -16.84 -0.89
CA ALA A 14 6.63 -16.23 -1.41
C ALA A 14 6.53 -16.25 -2.96
N GLY A 15 7.66 -16.48 -3.64
CA GLY A 15 7.74 -16.52 -5.11
C GLY A 15 8.10 -15.19 -5.77
N LYS A 16 8.69 -14.24 -5.05
CA LYS A 16 9.04 -12.89 -5.54
C LYS A 16 9.90 -12.91 -6.80
N SER A 17 10.98 -13.69 -6.82
CA SER A 17 11.89 -13.75 -7.99
C SER A 17 11.18 -14.22 -9.26
N THR A 18 10.26 -15.18 -9.15
CA THR A 18 9.42 -15.62 -10.27
C THR A 18 8.42 -14.53 -10.67
N ALA A 19 7.86 -13.82 -9.69
CA ALA A 19 6.93 -12.72 -9.94
C ALA A 19 7.55 -11.63 -10.82
N MET A 20 8.85 -11.32 -10.67
CA MET A 20 9.54 -10.33 -11.51
C MET A 20 9.46 -10.70 -13.00
N SER A 21 9.68 -11.98 -13.34
CA SER A 21 9.58 -12.44 -14.74
C SER A 21 8.14 -12.36 -15.27
N TRP A 22 7.15 -12.69 -14.44
CA TRP A 22 5.74 -12.57 -14.82
C TRP A 22 5.33 -11.13 -15.06
N ILE A 23 5.74 -10.23 -14.18
CA ILE A 23 5.50 -8.78 -14.30
C ILE A 23 6.16 -8.25 -15.58
N GLN A 24 7.44 -8.59 -15.81
CA GLN A 24 8.16 -8.19 -17.02
C GLN A 24 7.38 -8.57 -18.27
N ASN A 25 7.00 -9.84 -18.39
CA ASN A 25 6.32 -10.34 -19.59
C ASN A 25 4.94 -9.70 -19.78
N ALA A 26 4.12 -9.67 -18.71
CA ALA A 26 2.76 -9.18 -18.80
C ALA A 26 2.68 -7.67 -19.14
N PHE A 27 3.54 -6.85 -18.52
CA PHE A 27 3.45 -5.39 -18.71
C PHE A 27 4.24 -4.87 -19.90
N THR A 28 5.31 -5.56 -20.33
CA THR A 28 5.96 -5.24 -21.60
C THR A 28 4.99 -5.45 -22.78
N GLN A 29 4.18 -6.51 -22.76
CA GLN A 29 3.14 -6.74 -23.77
C GLN A 29 2.04 -5.66 -23.77
N LYS A 30 1.81 -5.01 -22.63
CA LYS A 30 0.86 -3.88 -22.47
C LYS A 30 1.49 -2.50 -22.77
N GLY A 31 2.72 -2.48 -23.28
CA GLY A 31 3.42 -1.26 -23.67
C GLY A 31 4.11 -0.50 -22.55
N TYR A 32 4.30 -1.13 -21.39
CA TYR A 32 5.10 -0.54 -20.31
C TYR A 32 6.59 -0.78 -20.52
N ARG A 33 7.40 0.22 -20.21
CA ARG A 33 8.82 0.01 -19.90
C ARG A 33 8.89 -0.43 -18.43
N VAL A 34 9.24 -1.69 -18.20
CA VAL A 34 9.40 -2.24 -16.83
C VAL A 34 10.84 -2.10 -16.40
N LEU A 35 11.05 -1.47 -15.23
CA LEU A 35 12.35 -1.31 -14.59
C LEU A 35 12.32 -2.01 -13.24
N PHE A 36 13.41 -2.68 -12.86
CA PHE A 36 13.51 -3.35 -11.58
C PHE A 36 14.61 -2.74 -10.73
N VAL A 37 14.26 -2.31 -9.51
CA VAL A 37 15.22 -2.02 -8.45
C VAL A 37 15.51 -3.31 -7.72
N PRO A 38 16.71 -3.89 -7.85
CA PRO A 38 17.02 -5.20 -7.27
C PRO A 38 17.11 -5.14 -5.75
N GLU A 39 16.89 -6.29 -5.09
CA GLU A 39 16.92 -6.44 -3.63
C GLU A 39 18.28 -6.00 -3.06
N THR A 40 18.26 -4.96 -2.26
CA THR A 40 19.48 -4.35 -1.70
C THR A 40 20.16 -5.23 -0.64
N ALA A 41 19.36 -5.99 0.14
CA ALA A 41 19.90 -6.91 1.13
C ALA A 41 20.79 -7.98 0.47
N THR A 42 20.36 -8.55 -0.64
CA THR A 42 21.12 -9.55 -1.39
C THR A 42 22.47 -8.99 -1.89
N GLU A 43 22.47 -7.76 -2.39
CA GLU A 43 23.73 -7.11 -2.83
C GLU A 43 24.70 -6.90 -1.69
N LEU A 44 24.25 -6.36 -0.57
CA LEU A 44 25.07 -6.11 0.62
C LEU A 44 25.63 -7.41 1.18
N ILE A 45 24.80 -8.42 1.38
CA ILE A 45 25.19 -9.71 1.95
C ILE A 45 26.22 -10.41 1.03
N ASN A 46 25.97 -10.43 -0.27
CA ASN A 46 26.92 -11.02 -1.23
C ASN A 46 28.24 -10.23 -1.31
N GLY A 47 28.21 -8.93 -1.00
CA GLY A 47 29.38 -8.08 -0.87
C GLY A 47 30.10 -8.19 0.48
N GLY A 48 29.61 -9.04 1.40
CA GLY A 48 30.20 -9.24 2.73
C GLY A 48 29.66 -8.29 3.81
N VAL A 49 28.69 -7.43 3.50
CA VAL A 49 28.03 -6.53 4.46
C VAL A 49 26.71 -7.17 4.89
N ALA A 50 26.67 -7.70 6.12
CA ALA A 50 25.54 -8.46 6.63
C ALA A 50 25.24 -8.07 8.10
N PRO A 51 24.04 -8.35 8.63
CA PRO A 51 23.72 -8.06 10.03
C PRO A 51 24.73 -8.64 11.04
N TRP A 52 25.32 -9.77 10.72
CA TRP A 52 26.31 -10.45 11.56
C TRP A 52 27.77 -10.01 11.30
N SER A 53 28.04 -9.20 10.29
CA SER A 53 29.37 -8.65 9.99
C SER A 53 29.50 -7.16 10.33
N CYS A 54 28.39 -6.47 10.61
CA CYS A 54 28.35 -5.09 11.05
C CYS A 54 28.45 -5.00 12.58
N GLU A 55 28.75 -3.80 13.11
CA GLU A 55 28.82 -3.52 14.54
C GLU A 55 27.50 -3.85 15.26
N SER A 56 26.38 -3.59 14.60
CA SER A 56 25.05 -3.91 15.11
C SER A 56 24.06 -4.12 13.96
N ASN A 57 22.91 -4.73 14.29
CA ASN A 57 21.77 -4.83 13.37
C ASN A 57 21.28 -3.44 12.90
N LEU A 58 21.29 -2.46 13.80
CA LEU A 58 20.92 -1.08 13.48
C LEU A 58 21.84 -0.47 12.41
N GLU A 59 23.18 -0.59 12.57
CA GLU A 59 24.15 -0.06 11.60
C GLU A 59 24.00 -0.71 10.21
N TYR A 60 23.79 -2.02 10.18
CA TYR A 60 23.48 -2.72 8.93
C TYR A 60 22.24 -2.12 8.24
N HIS A 61 21.14 -1.94 8.98
CA HIS A 61 19.91 -1.43 8.41
C HIS A 61 19.98 0.05 8.01
N ILE A 62 20.76 0.88 8.69
CA ILE A 62 21.05 2.25 8.27
C ILE A 62 21.75 2.24 6.90
N CYS A 63 22.79 1.42 6.73
CA CYS A 63 23.48 1.27 5.46
C CYS A 63 22.56 0.73 4.36
N HIS A 64 21.78 -0.30 4.67
CA HIS A 64 20.83 -0.91 3.76
C HIS A 64 19.81 0.13 3.26
N MET A 65 19.16 0.84 4.15
CA MET A 65 18.13 1.82 3.78
C MET A 65 18.71 3.00 3.00
N ARG A 66 19.91 3.47 3.34
CA ARG A 66 20.60 4.51 2.56
C ARG A 66 20.85 4.06 1.12
N LEU A 67 21.40 2.86 0.94
CA LEU A 67 21.65 2.32 -0.39
C LEU A 67 20.35 2.11 -1.17
N GLN A 68 19.31 1.57 -0.53
CA GLN A 68 18.00 1.38 -1.16
C GLN A 68 17.40 2.71 -1.62
N MET A 69 17.40 3.74 -0.77
CA MET A 69 16.90 5.07 -1.14
C MET A 69 17.65 5.67 -2.33
N GLU A 70 18.98 5.51 -2.36
CA GLU A 70 19.79 6.04 -3.47
C GLU A 70 19.55 5.26 -4.75
N LYS A 71 19.44 3.93 -4.70
CA LYS A 71 19.08 3.10 -5.86
C LYS A 71 17.73 3.53 -6.43
N GLU A 72 16.70 3.66 -5.60
CA GLU A 72 15.37 4.08 -6.04
C GLU A 72 15.42 5.47 -6.69
N ARG A 73 16.13 6.42 -6.08
CA ARG A 73 16.33 7.77 -6.62
C ARG A 73 16.97 7.75 -8.01
N ILE A 74 18.02 6.95 -8.18
CA ILE A 74 18.72 6.82 -9.47
C ILE A 74 17.81 6.21 -10.53
N PHE A 75 17.06 5.16 -10.19
CA PHE A 75 16.13 4.52 -11.13
C PHE A 75 14.98 5.45 -11.53
N GLU A 76 14.44 6.22 -10.58
CA GLU A 76 13.42 7.23 -10.87
C GLU A 76 13.97 8.35 -11.77
N GLN A 77 15.19 8.81 -11.52
CA GLN A 77 15.84 9.82 -12.35
C GLN A 77 16.07 9.30 -13.77
N ALA A 78 16.57 8.07 -13.91
CA ALA A 78 16.74 7.43 -15.21
C ALA A 78 15.40 7.26 -15.93
N ALA A 79 14.35 6.83 -15.23
CA ALA A 79 13.01 6.69 -15.78
C ALA A 79 12.49 8.00 -16.39
N ARG A 80 12.70 9.12 -15.70
CA ARG A 80 12.27 10.46 -16.19
C ARG A 80 12.98 10.89 -17.47
N GLY A 81 14.18 10.35 -17.76
CA GLY A 81 14.95 10.62 -18.97
C GLY A 81 14.62 9.68 -20.14
N MET A 82 13.75 8.67 -19.94
CA MET A 82 13.42 7.71 -20.99
C MET A 82 12.31 8.24 -21.91
N ASP A 83 12.44 7.99 -23.22
CA ASP A 83 11.40 8.28 -24.21
C ASP A 83 10.37 7.14 -24.24
N CYS A 84 9.45 7.15 -23.27
CA CYS A 84 8.33 6.22 -23.20
C CYS A 84 7.16 6.81 -22.39
N GLU A 85 5.93 6.45 -22.81
CA GLU A 85 4.72 7.02 -22.20
C GLU A 85 4.39 6.40 -20.84
N LYS A 86 4.63 5.09 -20.66
CA LYS A 86 4.28 4.31 -19.48
C LYS A 86 5.51 3.59 -18.91
N ILE A 87 5.85 3.89 -17.68
CA ILE A 87 6.94 3.22 -16.96
C ILE A 87 6.39 2.57 -15.70
N LEU A 88 6.72 1.30 -15.51
CA LEU A 88 6.47 0.56 -14.28
C LEU A 88 7.81 0.30 -13.59
N LEU A 89 8.06 1.01 -12.49
CA LEU A 89 9.23 0.81 -11.64
C LEU A 89 8.87 -0.15 -10.51
N VAL A 90 9.48 -1.31 -10.51
CA VAL A 90 9.21 -2.40 -9.56
C VAL A 90 10.39 -2.52 -8.60
N CYS A 91 10.15 -2.29 -7.32
CA CYS A 91 11.13 -2.51 -6.27
C CYS A 91 10.99 -3.93 -5.71
N ASP A 92 12.06 -4.74 -5.82
CA ASP A 92 12.16 -6.02 -5.13
C ASP A 92 12.49 -5.74 -3.67
N ARG A 93 11.47 -5.74 -2.84
CA ARG A 93 11.36 -5.17 -1.50
C ARG A 93 11.36 -3.63 -1.48
N GLY A 94 10.73 -3.09 -0.47
CA GLY A 94 10.71 -1.66 -0.20
C GLY A 94 11.32 -1.32 1.16
N LEU A 95 11.48 -0.02 1.41
CA LEU A 95 12.15 0.50 2.60
C LEU A 95 11.55 0.01 3.93
N LEU A 96 10.23 -0.15 4.00
CA LEU A 96 9.58 -0.62 5.23
C LEU A 96 9.73 -2.12 5.48
N ASP A 97 10.20 -2.91 4.52
CA ASP A 97 10.56 -4.31 4.79
C ASP A 97 11.60 -4.40 5.92
N CYS A 98 12.51 -3.41 6.01
CA CYS A 98 13.51 -3.33 7.07
C CYS A 98 12.91 -3.33 8.48
N LYS A 99 11.73 -2.72 8.66
CA LYS A 99 11.04 -2.68 9.96
C LYS A 99 10.75 -4.08 10.49
N ALA A 100 10.47 -5.05 9.62
CA ALA A 100 10.22 -6.44 10.01
C ALA A 100 11.44 -7.16 10.63
N TYR A 101 12.65 -6.65 10.40
CA TYR A 101 13.91 -7.21 10.87
C TYR A 101 14.54 -6.44 12.05
N MET A 102 13.88 -5.40 12.53
CA MET A 102 14.32 -4.54 13.61
C MET A 102 13.34 -4.58 14.78
N THR A 103 13.83 -4.24 15.97
CA THR A 103 12.96 -3.88 17.09
C THR A 103 12.39 -2.48 16.85
N GLU A 104 11.29 -2.12 17.52
CA GLU A 104 10.71 -0.77 17.43
C GLU A 104 11.71 0.33 17.79
N ASN A 105 12.58 0.08 18.79
CA ASN A 105 13.61 1.03 19.20
C ASN A 105 14.69 1.21 18.12
N GLU A 106 15.18 0.11 17.53
CA GLU A 106 16.15 0.18 16.41
C GLU A 106 15.54 0.91 15.21
N PHE A 107 14.28 0.62 14.86
CA PHE A 107 13.61 1.30 13.77
C PHE A 107 13.48 2.81 14.04
N HIS A 108 13.10 3.20 15.27
CA HIS A 108 13.03 4.60 15.66
C HIS A 108 14.39 5.30 15.54
N GLN A 109 15.47 4.69 16.05
CA GLN A 109 16.84 5.22 15.93
C GLN A 109 17.29 5.30 14.47
N CYS A 110 16.93 4.32 13.64
CA CYS A 110 17.18 4.35 12.21
C CYS A 110 16.50 5.55 11.53
N MET A 111 15.24 5.83 11.85
CA MET A 111 14.52 7.00 11.34
C MET A 111 15.20 8.31 11.70
N ILE A 112 15.68 8.45 12.94
CA ILE A 112 16.44 9.61 13.38
C ILE A 112 17.74 9.75 12.57
N SER A 113 18.53 8.68 12.45
CA SER A 113 19.80 8.68 11.70
C SER A 113 19.62 9.01 10.21
N LEU A 114 18.52 8.62 9.63
CA LEU A 114 18.18 8.88 8.23
C LEU A 114 17.48 10.23 8.03
N GLN A 115 17.10 10.92 9.10
CA GLN A 115 16.27 12.14 9.07
C GLN A 115 14.97 11.91 8.26
N LYS A 116 14.33 10.76 8.50
CA LYS A 116 13.11 10.31 7.84
C LYS A 116 12.03 9.99 8.86
N ASN A 117 10.81 9.85 8.38
CA ASN A 117 9.70 9.31 9.16
C ASN A 117 9.02 8.17 8.41
N GLU A 118 8.33 7.32 9.15
CA GLU A 118 7.68 6.13 8.60
C GLU A 118 6.64 6.45 7.53
N VAL A 119 5.89 7.55 7.69
CA VAL A 119 4.83 7.95 6.74
C VAL A 119 5.44 8.29 5.38
N GLU A 120 6.56 9.04 5.37
CA GLU A 120 7.26 9.37 4.13
C GLU A 120 7.78 8.13 3.41
N LEU A 121 8.38 7.19 4.16
CA LEU A 121 8.95 5.97 3.58
C LEU A 121 7.87 5.03 3.06
N ARG A 122 6.79 4.84 3.84
CA ARG A 122 5.67 3.99 3.46
C ARG A 122 4.98 4.49 2.20
N ASP A 123 4.63 5.75 2.20
CA ASP A 123 3.79 6.33 1.16
C ASP A 123 4.63 6.92 0.00
N ASN A 124 5.92 6.57 -0.09
CA ASN A 124 6.80 6.87 -1.22
C ASN A 124 6.55 5.96 -2.43
N TYR A 125 5.74 4.95 -2.27
CA TYR A 125 5.37 4.00 -3.32
C TYR A 125 3.90 4.18 -3.70
N ASP A 126 3.59 3.94 -4.97
CA ASP A 126 2.23 4.09 -5.48
C ASP A 126 1.33 2.89 -5.12
N ALA A 127 1.91 1.70 -5.00
CA ALA A 127 1.24 0.50 -4.50
C ALA A 127 2.23 -0.51 -3.90
N VAL A 128 1.73 -1.37 -3.02
CA VAL A 128 2.49 -2.45 -2.38
C VAL A 128 1.74 -3.76 -2.56
N PHE A 129 2.41 -4.76 -3.11
CA PHE A 129 1.88 -6.11 -3.31
C PHE A 129 2.66 -7.07 -2.42
N HIS A 130 2.03 -7.48 -1.32
CA HIS A 130 2.60 -8.45 -0.39
C HIS A 130 2.23 -9.86 -0.83
N MET A 131 3.21 -10.65 -1.20
CA MET A 131 3.04 -12.05 -1.57
C MET A 131 3.17 -12.92 -0.32
N VAL A 132 2.09 -13.58 0.07
CA VAL A 132 2.07 -14.45 1.25
C VAL A 132 3.07 -15.60 1.08
N THR A 133 3.84 -15.90 2.13
CA THR A 133 4.79 -17.02 2.13
C THR A 133 4.12 -18.36 1.83
N ALA A 134 4.82 -19.27 1.15
CA ALA A 134 4.34 -20.65 0.95
C ALA A 134 4.17 -21.40 2.29
N ALA A 135 4.82 -20.98 3.36
CA ALA A 135 4.66 -21.53 4.70
C ALA A 135 3.22 -21.39 5.25
N LYS A 136 2.38 -20.54 4.66
CA LYS A 136 0.96 -20.38 5.00
C LYS A 136 0.06 -21.01 3.92
N GLY A 137 -0.34 -22.26 4.12
CA GLY A 137 -1.32 -22.95 3.26
C GLY A 137 -0.78 -23.45 1.92
N ALA A 138 0.54 -23.49 1.74
CA ALA A 138 1.21 -24.08 0.57
C ALA A 138 2.55 -24.75 0.99
N GLU A 139 2.57 -25.37 2.16
CA GLU A 139 3.78 -25.88 2.85
C GLU A 139 4.56 -26.88 1.98
N ASN A 140 3.87 -27.65 1.14
CA ASN A 140 4.48 -28.58 0.19
C ASN A 140 5.43 -27.91 -0.81
N PHE A 141 5.29 -26.59 -1.02
CA PHE A 141 6.15 -25.77 -1.87
C PHE A 141 7.17 -24.95 -1.09
N TYR A 142 7.18 -25.07 0.24
CA TYR A 142 8.19 -24.44 1.09
C TYR A 142 9.47 -25.27 1.03
N THR A 143 10.45 -24.81 0.27
CA THR A 143 11.76 -25.48 0.15
C THR A 143 12.86 -24.53 0.62
N THR A 144 13.78 -25.03 1.43
CA THR A 144 15.00 -24.33 1.85
C THR A 144 16.16 -24.58 0.88
N SER A 145 16.03 -25.51 -0.06
CA SER A 145 17.10 -25.99 -0.96
C SER A 145 17.54 -24.98 -2.02
N ASN A 146 16.72 -23.98 -2.34
CA ASN A 146 16.98 -23.04 -3.45
C ASN A 146 17.78 -21.80 -3.03
N ASN A 147 18.15 -21.66 -1.76
CA ASN A 147 18.97 -20.54 -1.30
C ASN A 147 19.72 -20.97 -0.03
N THR A 148 21.05 -21.05 -0.13
CA THR A 148 21.96 -21.47 0.97
C THR A 148 21.95 -20.52 2.17
N ALA A 149 21.39 -19.31 2.03
CA ALA A 149 21.20 -18.35 3.13
C ALA A 149 19.91 -18.61 3.95
N ARG A 150 19.10 -19.64 3.58
CA ARG A 150 17.82 -19.91 4.25
C ARG A 150 17.96 -21.06 5.23
N THR A 151 17.95 -20.73 6.51
CA THR A 151 17.93 -21.67 7.64
C THR A 151 16.64 -21.54 8.47
N GLU A 152 15.67 -20.77 8.01
CA GLU A 152 14.46 -20.43 8.77
C GLU A 152 13.47 -21.61 8.80
N SER A 153 12.94 -21.91 9.98
CA SER A 153 11.84 -22.85 10.14
C SER A 153 10.55 -22.28 9.55
N VAL A 154 9.55 -23.15 9.31
CA VAL A 154 8.22 -22.76 8.81
C VAL A 154 7.58 -21.70 9.73
N GLU A 155 7.69 -21.88 11.05
CA GLU A 155 7.14 -20.96 12.05
C GLU A 155 7.79 -19.58 11.96
N LYS A 156 9.11 -19.50 11.83
CA LYS A 156 9.82 -18.23 11.63
C LYS A 156 9.46 -17.54 10.32
N ALA A 157 9.24 -18.31 9.27
CA ALA A 157 8.81 -17.75 7.98
C ALA A 157 7.40 -17.16 8.06
N ILE A 158 6.50 -17.79 8.82
CA ILE A 158 5.16 -17.27 9.10
C ILE A 158 5.24 -15.98 9.91
N GLU A 159 6.00 -15.99 11.01
CA GLU A 159 6.19 -14.80 11.86
C GLU A 159 6.75 -13.61 11.05
N LEU A 160 7.77 -13.85 10.24
CA LEU A 160 8.38 -12.81 9.43
C LEU A 160 7.41 -12.27 8.37
N ASP A 161 6.61 -13.14 7.76
CA ASP A 161 5.56 -12.73 6.81
C ASP A 161 4.52 -11.83 7.47
N ASP A 162 4.10 -12.15 8.71
CA ASP A 162 3.17 -11.31 9.50
C ASP A 162 3.79 -9.96 9.86
N ARG A 163 5.06 -9.93 10.26
CA ARG A 163 5.79 -8.69 10.54
C ARG A 163 5.93 -7.81 9.30
N LEU A 164 6.16 -8.40 8.12
CA LEU A 164 6.19 -7.68 6.84
C LEU A 164 4.82 -7.09 6.51
N ILE A 165 3.73 -7.85 6.67
CA ILE A 165 2.37 -7.33 6.50
C ILE A 165 2.13 -6.15 7.44
N SER A 166 2.48 -6.30 8.72
CA SER A 166 2.32 -5.26 9.74
C SER A 166 3.08 -3.98 9.36
N ALA A 167 4.33 -4.11 8.87
CA ALA A 167 5.14 -2.97 8.45
C ALA A 167 4.49 -2.15 7.32
N TRP A 168 3.78 -2.80 6.40
CA TRP A 168 3.11 -2.14 5.28
C TRP A 168 1.65 -1.78 5.55
N THR A 169 1.05 -2.30 6.62
CA THR A 169 -0.31 -1.94 7.03
C THR A 169 -0.40 -0.43 7.23
N GLY A 170 -1.42 0.19 6.66
CA GLY A 170 -1.54 1.65 6.60
C GLY A 170 -1.16 2.24 5.24
N HIS A 171 -0.51 1.51 4.33
CA HIS A 171 -0.32 1.97 2.96
C HIS A 171 -1.67 2.00 2.21
N PRO A 172 -2.01 3.10 1.48
CA PRO A 172 -3.35 3.27 0.87
C PRO A 172 -3.68 2.23 -0.20
N ARG A 173 -2.66 1.62 -0.77
CA ARG A 173 -2.80 0.62 -1.84
C ARG A 173 -1.98 -0.63 -1.53
N LEU A 174 -2.11 -1.14 -0.29
CA LEU A 174 -1.61 -2.46 0.07
C LEU A 174 -2.54 -3.53 -0.51
N ARG A 175 -1.95 -4.54 -1.13
CA ARG A 175 -2.65 -5.73 -1.65
C ARG A 175 -1.97 -6.99 -1.15
N ILE A 176 -2.75 -7.88 -0.57
CA ILE A 176 -2.27 -9.17 -0.07
C ILE A 176 -2.53 -10.25 -1.14
N ILE A 177 -1.46 -10.79 -1.69
CA ILE A 177 -1.49 -11.83 -2.72
C ILE A 177 -1.43 -13.19 -2.04
N LYS A 178 -2.62 -13.78 -1.83
CA LYS A 178 -2.80 -15.06 -1.14
C LYS A 178 -2.21 -16.23 -1.94
N ASN A 179 -1.91 -17.33 -1.23
CA ASN A 179 -1.69 -18.60 -1.89
C ASN A 179 -3.02 -19.12 -2.43
N LEU A 180 -3.02 -19.54 -3.67
CA LEU A 180 -4.17 -20.12 -4.38
C LEU A 180 -3.93 -21.61 -4.63
N SER A 181 -4.86 -22.27 -5.33
CA SER A 181 -4.81 -23.70 -5.63
C SER A 181 -3.49 -24.17 -6.25
N ASN A 182 -2.81 -23.30 -6.99
CA ASN A 182 -1.47 -23.51 -7.52
C ASN A 182 -0.70 -22.19 -7.69
N PHE A 183 0.60 -22.31 -7.90
CA PHE A 183 1.50 -21.18 -8.02
C PHE A 183 1.22 -20.29 -9.26
N GLU A 184 0.82 -20.90 -10.36
CA GLU A 184 0.47 -20.17 -11.59
C GLU A 184 -0.73 -19.24 -11.36
N ASN A 185 -1.75 -19.71 -10.65
CA ASN A 185 -2.92 -18.91 -10.30
C ASN A 185 -2.55 -17.76 -9.39
N LYS A 186 -1.61 -17.94 -8.45
CA LYS A 186 -1.08 -16.86 -7.63
C LYS A 186 -0.39 -15.79 -8.48
N MET A 187 0.39 -16.17 -9.49
CA MET A 187 1.04 -15.24 -10.41
C MET A 187 0.02 -14.50 -11.28
N LYS A 188 -0.98 -15.18 -11.81
CA LYS A 188 -2.09 -14.57 -12.57
C LYS A 188 -2.85 -13.57 -11.70
N TYR A 189 -3.09 -13.91 -10.44
CA TYR A 189 -3.73 -13.02 -9.48
C TYR A 189 -2.89 -11.77 -9.21
N LEU A 190 -1.58 -11.90 -8.99
CA LEU A 190 -0.67 -10.77 -8.84
C LEU A 190 -0.72 -9.84 -10.06
N VAL A 191 -0.61 -10.39 -11.27
CA VAL A 191 -0.67 -9.59 -12.51
C VAL A 191 -2.02 -8.90 -12.66
N LYS A 192 -3.12 -9.55 -12.28
CA LYS A 192 -4.47 -8.96 -12.27
C LYS A 192 -4.54 -7.77 -11.30
N GLU A 193 -4.02 -7.91 -10.09
CA GLU A 193 -4.01 -6.83 -9.08
C GLU A 193 -3.17 -5.63 -9.51
N ILE A 194 -1.99 -5.87 -10.12
CA ILE A 194 -1.16 -4.78 -10.66
C ILE A 194 -1.86 -4.11 -11.85
N SER A 195 -2.51 -4.88 -12.74
CA SER A 195 -3.27 -4.33 -13.88
C SER A 195 -4.44 -3.47 -13.39
N ALA A 196 -5.16 -3.91 -12.36
CA ALA A 196 -6.25 -3.14 -11.77
C ALA A 196 -5.75 -1.82 -11.14
N PHE A 197 -4.59 -1.86 -10.47
CA PHE A 197 -3.94 -0.67 -9.94
C PHE A 197 -3.55 0.32 -11.05
N LEU A 198 -3.01 -0.17 -12.16
CA LEU A 198 -2.59 0.66 -13.30
C LEU A 198 -3.76 1.16 -14.17
N GLY A 199 -5.00 0.75 -13.87
CA GLY A 199 -6.19 1.15 -14.64
C GLY A 199 -6.28 0.50 -16.02
N GLU A 200 -5.65 -0.66 -16.21
CA GLU A 200 -5.71 -1.39 -17.47
C GLU A 200 -7.14 -1.92 -17.74
N PRO A 201 -7.63 -1.88 -19.00
CA PRO A 201 -9.07 -1.94 -19.32
C PRO A 201 -9.77 -3.27 -18.98
N GLU A 202 -9.07 -4.34 -18.71
CA GLU A 202 -9.66 -5.66 -18.42
C GLU A 202 -9.85 -5.96 -16.94
N THR A 203 -9.46 -5.04 -16.06
CA THR A 203 -9.48 -5.28 -14.62
C THR A 203 -10.16 -4.13 -13.89
N TYR A 204 -11.34 -4.39 -13.35
CA TYR A 204 -12.03 -3.45 -12.47
C TYR A 204 -11.66 -3.74 -11.01
N GLN A 205 -11.29 -2.70 -10.29
CA GLN A 205 -11.24 -2.76 -8.85
C GLN A 205 -12.66 -2.64 -8.31
N ILE A 206 -13.07 -3.61 -7.51
CA ILE A 206 -14.39 -3.66 -6.89
C ILE A 206 -14.22 -3.15 -5.45
N GLU A 207 -14.90 -2.07 -5.13
CA GLU A 207 -14.99 -1.56 -3.76
C GLU A 207 -16.31 -2.03 -3.15
N ARG A 208 -16.24 -2.65 -1.98
CA ARG A 208 -17.39 -2.94 -1.14
C ARG A 208 -17.34 -2.04 0.08
N ASN A 209 -18.46 -1.41 0.36
CA ASN A 209 -18.61 -0.48 1.47
C ASN A 209 -19.71 -0.96 2.41
N TYR A 210 -19.41 -1.00 3.70
CA TYR A 210 -20.33 -1.45 4.74
C TYR A 210 -20.50 -0.38 5.78
N LEU A 211 -21.75 -0.14 6.20
CA LEU A 211 -22.03 0.57 7.43
C LEU A 211 -21.86 -0.43 8.58
N ILE A 212 -21.02 -0.10 9.54
CA ILE A 212 -20.75 -0.91 10.72
C ILE A 212 -21.14 -0.15 12.00
N GLN A 213 -21.40 -0.85 13.09
CA GLN A 213 -21.48 -0.22 14.40
C GLN A 213 -20.15 0.48 14.72
N TYR A 214 -20.21 1.51 15.56
CA TYR A 214 -18.99 2.19 15.99
C TYR A 214 -18.01 1.17 16.58
N PRO A 215 -16.80 1.04 16.04
CA PRO A 215 -15.88 -0.01 16.44
C PRO A 215 -15.27 0.26 17.81
N ASP A 216 -14.84 -0.80 18.47
CA ASP A 216 -14.00 -0.67 19.67
C ASP A 216 -12.61 -0.17 19.27
N LEU A 217 -12.31 1.08 19.62
CA LEU A 217 -11.05 1.73 19.27
C LEU A 217 -9.88 1.21 20.09
N GLU A 218 -10.11 0.71 21.32
CA GLU A 218 -9.06 0.11 22.15
C GLU A 218 -8.62 -1.21 21.53
N TRP A 219 -9.58 -2.04 21.11
CA TRP A 219 -9.30 -3.24 20.37
C TRP A 219 -8.51 -2.96 19.07
N LEU A 220 -8.96 -2.02 18.23
CA LEU A 220 -8.26 -1.65 16.99
C LEU A 220 -6.84 -1.17 17.25
N ASN A 221 -6.61 -0.37 18.28
CA ASN A 221 -5.28 0.13 18.63
C ASN A 221 -4.38 -0.95 19.25
N GLY A 222 -4.95 -2.03 19.75
CA GLY A 222 -4.22 -3.17 20.33
C GLY A 222 -3.77 -4.22 19.30
N ILE A 223 -4.26 -4.16 18.07
CA ILE A 223 -3.92 -5.15 17.03
C ILE A 223 -2.62 -4.78 16.33
N PRO A 224 -1.60 -5.67 16.27
CA PRO A 224 -0.33 -5.38 15.59
C PRO A 224 -0.48 -5.05 14.11
N ASN A 225 -1.45 -5.67 13.42
CA ASN A 225 -1.73 -5.48 12.00
C ASN A 225 -2.83 -4.43 11.77
N CYS A 226 -2.95 -3.45 12.67
CA CYS A 226 -3.83 -2.30 12.53
C CYS A 226 -3.04 -1.00 12.66
N GLN A 227 -3.21 -0.11 11.70
CA GLN A 227 -2.56 1.21 11.69
C GLN A 227 -3.60 2.31 11.66
N ARG A 228 -3.48 3.25 12.62
CA ARG A 228 -4.30 4.45 12.68
C ARG A 228 -3.73 5.54 11.77
N ILE A 229 -4.59 6.16 10.97
CA ILE A 229 -4.22 7.23 10.03
C ILE A 229 -5.23 8.36 10.13
N GLU A 230 -4.76 9.58 10.25
CA GLU A 230 -5.56 10.79 10.20
C GLU A 230 -5.67 11.28 8.77
N ILE A 231 -6.88 11.59 8.33
CA ILE A 231 -7.16 12.07 6.98
C ILE A 231 -7.98 13.36 7.06
N ILE A 232 -7.47 14.40 6.42
CA ILE A 232 -8.21 15.64 6.15
C ILE A 232 -8.37 15.74 4.64
N GLN A 233 -9.61 15.86 4.17
CA GLN A 233 -9.93 15.98 2.75
C GLN A 233 -10.70 17.26 2.49
N THR A 234 -10.23 18.05 1.54
CA THR A 234 -10.83 19.31 1.12
C THR A 234 -11.21 19.22 -0.35
N TYR A 235 -12.45 19.54 -0.68
CA TYR A 235 -12.92 19.67 -2.06
C TYR A 235 -12.53 21.05 -2.59
N LEU A 236 -12.09 21.09 -3.85
CA LEU A 236 -11.74 22.32 -4.53
C LEU A 236 -12.84 22.73 -5.51
N ASN A 237 -12.90 24.03 -5.83
CA ASN A 237 -13.70 24.51 -6.93
C ASN A 237 -13.25 23.85 -8.23
N SER A 238 -14.17 23.20 -8.95
CA SER A 238 -13.89 22.45 -10.16
C SER A 238 -14.99 22.62 -11.19
N ARG A 239 -14.75 22.21 -12.42
CA ARG A 239 -15.78 22.20 -13.47
C ARG A 239 -16.87 21.16 -13.14
N SER A 240 -18.05 21.32 -13.71
CA SER A 240 -19.21 20.48 -13.42
C SER A 240 -19.03 18.98 -13.74
N ASP A 241 -18.07 18.63 -14.59
CA ASP A 241 -17.75 17.27 -15.02
C ASP A 241 -16.56 16.66 -14.27
N GLU A 242 -15.92 17.46 -13.40
CA GLU A 242 -14.74 17.05 -12.62
C GLU A 242 -15.02 17.21 -11.11
N GLU A 243 -14.51 16.28 -10.32
CA GLU A 243 -14.42 16.40 -8.87
C GLU A 243 -12.93 16.44 -8.50
N VAL A 244 -12.49 17.59 -7.99
CA VAL A 244 -11.13 17.79 -7.53
C VAL A 244 -11.10 17.86 -6.00
N ARG A 245 -10.20 17.12 -5.39
CA ARG A 245 -9.99 17.13 -3.94
C ARG A 245 -8.52 17.04 -3.60
N ILE A 246 -8.13 17.67 -2.52
CA ILE A 246 -6.82 17.51 -1.91
C ILE A 246 -6.95 16.78 -0.58
N ARG A 247 -5.94 15.99 -0.24
CA ARG A 247 -5.90 15.20 0.99
C ARG A 247 -4.57 15.38 1.71
N GLN A 248 -4.67 15.60 3.02
CA GLN A 248 -3.59 15.43 3.97
C GLN A 248 -3.79 14.09 4.65
N ARG A 249 -2.74 13.28 4.73
CA ARG A 249 -2.80 11.92 5.26
C ARG A 249 -1.54 11.64 6.09
N GLY A 250 -1.70 11.10 7.28
CA GLY A 250 -0.56 10.78 8.15
C GLY A 250 -0.97 10.62 9.60
N ILE A 251 -0.02 10.77 10.51
CA ILE A 251 -0.22 10.68 11.96
C ILE A 251 0.85 11.49 12.70
N ASN A 252 0.50 12.03 13.87
CA ASN A 252 1.42 12.66 14.81
C ASN A 252 2.31 13.75 14.18
N GLY A 253 1.73 14.60 13.33
CA GLY A 253 2.46 15.70 12.68
C GLY A 253 3.24 15.31 11.41
N ASN A 254 3.35 14.03 11.10
CA ASN A 254 3.97 13.53 9.88
C ASN A 254 2.90 13.29 8.83
N TYR A 255 2.83 14.14 7.82
CA TYR A 255 1.79 14.10 6.80
C TYR A 255 2.38 14.11 5.40
N ILE A 256 1.66 13.47 4.50
CA ILE A 256 1.84 13.54 3.06
C ILE A 256 0.57 14.10 2.42
N TYR A 257 0.71 14.64 1.23
CA TYR A 257 -0.32 15.42 0.58
C TYR A 257 -0.57 14.89 -0.82
N PHE A 258 -1.84 14.81 -1.21
CA PHE A 258 -2.27 14.34 -2.52
C PHE A 258 -3.36 15.24 -3.10
N GLU A 259 -3.37 15.35 -4.41
CA GLU A 259 -4.49 15.84 -5.19
C GLU A 259 -5.10 14.66 -5.96
N SER A 260 -6.42 14.53 -5.92
CA SER A 260 -7.16 13.55 -6.69
C SER A 260 -8.17 14.27 -7.58
N THR A 261 -8.15 13.97 -8.88
CA THR A 261 -9.11 14.45 -9.84
C THR A 261 -9.93 13.28 -10.37
N LYS A 262 -11.27 13.33 -10.21
CA LYS A 262 -12.19 12.37 -10.78
C LYS A 262 -12.91 13.00 -11.96
N LYS A 263 -12.80 12.40 -13.13
CA LYS A 263 -13.48 12.84 -14.35
C LYS A 263 -14.55 11.85 -14.79
N LYS A 264 -15.70 12.36 -15.22
CA LYS A 264 -16.71 11.56 -15.92
C LYS A 264 -16.30 11.48 -17.39
N VAL A 265 -16.03 10.28 -17.88
CA VAL A 265 -15.74 10.04 -19.29
C VAL A 265 -16.93 9.33 -19.92
N PRO A 266 -17.52 9.84 -21.02
CA PRO A 266 -18.62 9.16 -21.71
C PRO A 266 -18.23 7.74 -22.12
N GLY A 267 -19.05 6.74 -21.74
CA GLY A 267 -18.81 5.33 -22.07
C GLY A 267 -17.78 4.60 -21.21
N LEU A 268 -17.11 5.30 -20.28
CA LEU A 268 -16.16 4.71 -19.32
C LEU A 268 -16.61 4.98 -17.87
N LYS A 269 -16.30 4.08 -16.96
CA LYS A 269 -16.39 4.36 -15.51
C LYS A 269 -15.39 5.49 -15.18
N ARG A 270 -15.68 6.28 -14.15
CA ARG A 270 -14.87 7.44 -13.71
C ARG A 270 -13.37 7.13 -13.70
N VAL A 271 -12.58 8.02 -14.29
CA VAL A 271 -11.11 7.99 -14.20
C VAL A 271 -10.71 8.83 -12.99
N GLU A 272 -9.95 8.24 -12.08
CA GLU A 272 -9.34 8.94 -10.94
C GLU A 272 -7.84 9.06 -11.18
N ILE A 273 -7.35 10.30 -11.22
CA ILE A 273 -5.92 10.63 -11.32
C ILE A 273 -5.51 11.17 -9.96
N GLU A 274 -4.47 10.60 -9.40
CA GLU A 274 -3.90 11.06 -8.13
C GLU A 274 -2.45 11.48 -8.33
N ARG A 275 -2.05 12.63 -7.78
CA ARG A 275 -0.67 13.07 -7.75
C ARG A 275 -0.25 13.49 -6.34
N ARG A 276 1.00 13.23 -6.00
CA ARG A 276 1.60 13.70 -4.77
C ARG A 276 1.88 15.19 -4.84
N LEU A 277 1.65 15.88 -3.72
CA LEU A 277 1.91 17.30 -3.55
C LEU A 277 3.02 17.51 -2.53
N SER A 278 3.79 18.60 -2.70
CA SER A 278 4.55 19.17 -1.60
C SER A 278 3.60 19.85 -0.60
N LYS A 279 4.09 20.10 0.60
CA LYS A 279 3.32 20.84 1.62
C LYS A 279 2.91 22.23 1.12
N ASP A 280 3.81 22.91 0.42
CA ASP A 280 3.55 24.28 -0.07
C ASP A 280 2.51 24.28 -1.18
N GLU A 281 2.55 23.30 -2.11
CA GLU A 281 1.50 23.13 -3.12
C GLU A 281 0.14 22.87 -2.46
N TYR A 282 0.08 21.98 -1.45
CA TYR A 282 -1.14 21.70 -0.71
C TYR A 282 -1.71 22.95 -0.04
N LEU A 283 -0.87 23.73 0.66
CA LEU A 283 -1.28 24.98 1.33
C LEU A 283 -1.77 26.03 0.32
N ASN A 284 -1.16 26.10 -0.87
CA ASN A 284 -1.61 27.01 -1.92
C ASN A 284 -2.97 26.58 -2.48
N LEU A 285 -3.18 25.30 -2.73
CA LEU A 285 -4.44 24.77 -3.25
C LEU A 285 -5.60 24.89 -2.25
N LEU A 286 -5.34 24.97 -0.94
CA LEU A 286 -6.38 25.22 0.06
C LEU A 286 -7.12 26.55 -0.15
N ARG A 287 -6.51 27.51 -0.86
CA ARG A 287 -7.15 28.81 -1.20
C ARG A 287 -8.30 28.66 -2.20
N ASP A 288 -8.28 27.57 -2.98
CA ASP A 288 -9.29 27.27 -3.98
C ASP A 288 -10.37 26.29 -3.44
N ALA A 289 -10.48 26.18 -2.11
CA ALA A 289 -11.47 25.32 -1.46
C ALA A 289 -12.89 25.72 -1.86
N ASP A 290 -13.72 24.71 -2.13
CA ASP A 290 -15.16 24.88 -2.33
C ASP A 290 -15.84 25.21 -1.01
N LEU A 291 -16.18 26.47 -0.81
CA LEU A 291 -16.78 26.98 0.41
C LEU A 291 -18.19 26.45 0.69
N THR A 292 -18.82 25.78 -0.27
CA THR A 292 -20.14 25.12 -0.07
C THR A 292 -19.98 23.74 0.58
N LYS A 293 -18.75 23.26 0.71
CA LYS A 293 -18.40 21.96 1.29
C LYS A 293 -17.50 22.14 2.50
N ARG A 294 -17.83 21.44 3.58
CA ARG A 294 -16.93 21.34 4.75
C ARG A 294 -15.77 20.39 4.45
N GLN A 295 -14.68 20.60 5.13
CA GLN A 295 -13.61 19.61 5.16
C GLN A 295 -14.10 18.32 5.82
N ILE A 296 -13.72 17.19 5.23
CA ILE A 296 -13.93 15.88 5.83
C ILE A 296 -12.73 15.53 6.69
N HIS A 297 -12.96 15.45 7.98
CA HIS A 297 -12.02 14.91 8.95
C HIS A 297 -12.43 13.49 9.29
N LYS A 298 -11.50 12.56 9.19
CA LYS A 298 -11.73 11.17 9.61
C LYS A 298 -10.45 10.52 10.11
N THR A 299 -10.63 9.59 11.04
CA THR A 299 -9.58 8.65 11.43
C THR A 299 -9.84 7.35 10.70
N ARG A 300 -8.87 6.89 9.94
CA ARG A 300 -8.90 5.60 9.25
C ARG A 300 -8.08 4.59 10.02
N TYR A 301 -8.69 3.47 10.36
CA TYR A 301 -8.00 2.30 10.86
C TYR A 301 -7.82 1.33 9.71
N CYS A 302 -6.56 1.09 9.34
CA CYS A 302 -6.17 0.14 8.30
C CYS A 302 -5.86 -1.19 8.97
N LEU A 303 -6.68 -2.19 8.76
CA LEU A 303 -6.59 -3.50 9.39
C LEU A 303 -6.32 -4.59 8.36
N THR A 304 -5.31 -5.41 8.61
CA THR A 304 -5.10 -6.67 7.87
C THR A 304 -5.61 -7.83 8.73
N TYR A 305 -6.62 -8.54 8.23
CA TYR A 305 -7.22 -9.69 8.88
C TYR A 305 -7.51 -10.80 7.85
N GLU A 306 -7.12 -12.05 8.13
CA GLU A 306 -7.27 -13.20 7.23
C GLU A 306 -6.78 -12.92 5.78
N ASN A 307 -5.63 -12.26 5.68
CA ASN A 307 -5.03 -11.80 4.42
C ASN A 307 -5.99 -10.89 3.60
N GLN A 308 -6.91 -10.20 4.24
CA GLN A 308 -7.75 -9.16 3.64
C GLN A 308 -7.40 -7.82 4.27
N TYR A 309 -7.48 -6.76 3.46
CA TYR A 309 -7.14 -5.41 3.89
C TYR A 309 -8.40 -4.56 4.00
N PHE A 310 -8.72 -4.17 5.22
CA PHE A 310 -9.89 -3.36 5.56
C PHE A 310 -9.48 -1.93 5.89
N GLU A 311 -10.26 -0.98 5.44
CA GLU A 311 -10.16 0.43 5.79
C GLU A 311 -11.41 0.84 6.56
N ILE A 312 -11.29 1.13 7.86
CA ILE A 312 -12.39 1.51 8.74
C ILE A 312 -12.30 3.02 8.98
N ASP A 313 -13.25 3.76 8.44
CA ASP A 313 -13.34 5.21 8.54
C ASP A 313 -14.27 5.64 9.67
N VAL A 314 -13.69 6.25 10.69
CA VAL A 314 -14.39 6.84 11.85
C VAL A 314 -14.48 8.34 11.65
N TYR A 315 -15.67 8.87 11.67
CA TYR A 315 -15.96 10.30 11.47
C TYR A 315 -16.34 10.97 12.79
N PRO A 316 -15.83 12.17 13.11
CA PRO A 316 -16.19 12.89 14.34
C PRO A 316 -17.69 13.22 14.45
N LEU A 317 -18.39 13.23 13.32
CA LEU A 317 -19.84 13.52 13.28
C LEU A 317 -20.73 12.33 13.70
N TRP A 318 -20.16 11.13 13.87
CA TRP A 318 -20.86 9.92 14.27
C TRP A 318 -20.26 9.32 15.54
N SER A 319 -21.12 8.91 16.45
CA SER A 319 -20.75 8.21 17.70
C SER A 319 -21.27 6.78 17.76
N ASP A 320 -22.10 6.38 16.79
CA ASP A 320 -22.83 5.11 16.76
C ASP A 320 -22.44 4.19 15.60
N LYS A 321 -21.73 4.73 14.60
CA LYS A 321 -21.42 4.01 13.37
C LYS A 321 -20.11 4.46 12.74
N ALA A 322 -19.61 3.63 11.82
CA ALA A 322 -18.45 3.90 10.98
C ALA A 322 -18.64 3.29 9.59
N ILE A 323 -17.77 3.61 8.65
CA ILE A 323 -17.76 3.00 7.32
C ILE A 323 -16.56 2.06 7.23
N LEU A 324 -16.79 0.84 6.77
CA LEU A 324 -15.77 -0.13 6.44
C LEU A 324 -15.71 -0.29 4.92
N GLU A 325 -14.52 -0.11 4.37
CA GLU A 325 -14.22 -0.30 2.94
C GLU A 325 -13.28 -1.49 2.78
N ILE A 326 -13.55 -2.33 1.78
CA ILE A 326 -12.64 -3.37 1.31
C ILE A 326 -12.58 -3.33 -0.21
N LYS A 327 -11.37 -3.52 -0.75
CA LYS A 327 -11.11 -3.57 -2.19
C LYS A 327 -10.86 -5.00 -2.61
N LEU A 328 -11.63 -5.47 -3.58
CA LEU A 328 -11.63 -6.84 -4.08
C LEU A 328 -11.24 -6.86 -5.56
N SER A 329 -10.66 -7.97 -6.00
CA SER A 329 -10.39 -8.26 -7.41
C SER A 329 -11.46 -9.13 -8.06
N ASP A 330 -12.37 -9.68 -7.25
CA ASP A 330 -13.46 -10.56 -7.70
C ASP A 330 -14.75 -10.19 -6.95
N GLU A 331 -15.86 -10.09 -7.69
CA GLU A 331 -17.19 -9.80 -7.10
C GLU A 331 -17.67 -10.88 -6.14
N ASN A 332 -17.24 -12.11 -6.38
CA ASN A 332 -17.63 -13.29 -5.59
C ASN A 332 -16.61 -13.61 -4.48
N ALA A 333 -15.59 -12.78 -4.27
CA ALA A 333 -14.63 -13.00 -3.21
C ALA A 333 -15.34 -13.00 -1.85
N GLU A 334 -15.13 -14.06 -1.07
CA GLU A 334 -15.62 -14.13 0.30
C GLU A 334 -14.94 -13.09 1.18
N ILE A 335 -15.72 -12.36 1.95
CA ILE A 335 -15.24 -11.38 2.92
C ILE A 335 -15.36 -11.98 4.32
N ILE A 336 -14.23 -12.11 5.00
CA ILE A 336 -14.14 -12.66 6.35
C ILE A 336 -13.98 -11.48 7.32
N PHE A 337 -15.08 -11.08 7.96
CA PHE A 337 -15.06 -10.00 8.93
C PHE A 337 -14.49 -10.47 10.26
N PRO A 338 -13.69 -9.65 10.97
CA PRO A 338 -13.36 -9.87 12.38
C PRO A 338 -14.66 -9.98 13.22
N GLN A 339 -14.64 -10.82 14.25
CA GLN A 339 -15.82 -11.05 15.11
C GLN A 339 -16.26 -9.78 15.86
N GLU A 340 -15.33 -8.87 16.11
CA GLU A 340 -15.55 -7.58 16.78
C GLU A 340 -16.22 -6.55 15.86
N ILE A 341 -16.21 -6.76 14.55
CA ILE A 341 -16.83 -5.86 13.57
C ILE A 341 -18.29 -6.28 13.32
N ARG A 342 -19.21 -5.43 13.73
CA ARG A 342 -20.65 -5.66 13.53
C ARG A 342 -21.14 -4.89 12.32
N VAL A 343 -21.39 -5.59 11.22
CA VAL A 343 -21.96 -5.03 10.00
C VAL A 343 -23.43 -4.73 10.21
N ILE A 344 -23.85 -3.48 9.90
CA ILE A 344 -25.26 -3.05 9.93
C ILE A 344 -25.92 -3.32 8.57
N LYS A 345 -25.28 -2.85 7.49
CA LYS A 345 -25.77 -3.07 6.11
C LYS A 345 -24.67 -2.85 5.06
N ASP A 346 -24.84 -3.46 3.90
CA ASP A 346 -24.06 -3.10 2.70
C ASP A 346 -24.52 -1.73 2.18
N ILE A 347 -23.58 -0.82 1.98
CA ILE A 347 -23.80 0.53 1.44
C ILE A 347 -23.04 0.75 0.12
N THR A 348 -22.62 -0.33 -0.53
CA THR A 348 -21.91 -0.26 -1.80
C THR A 348 -22.75 0.48 -2.84
N GLY A 349 -22.22 1.59 -3.35
CA GLY A 349 -22.92 2.43 -4.31
C GLY A 349 -23.94 3.42 -3.71
N ASP A 350 -24.19 3.39 -2.41
CA ASP A 350 -25.09 4.34 -1.72
C ASP A 350 -24.45 5.74 -1.66
N GLU A 351 -24.97 6.67 -2.44
CA GLU A 351 -24.45 8.04 -2.54
C GLU A 351 -24.50 8.82 -1.23
N THR A 352 -25.41 8.46 -0.30
CA THR A 352 -25.58 9.14 1.00
C THR A 352 -24.36 9.04 1.90
N TYR A 353 -23.57 7.97 1.76
CA TYR A 353 -22.37 7.72 2.55
C TYR A 353 -21.08 8.14 1.88
N LYS A 354 -21.15 8.72 0.66
CA LYS A 354 -19.95 9.22 0.00
C LYS A 354 -19.41 10.47 0.68
N ASN A 355 -18.08 10.58 0.76
CA ASN A 355 -17.42 11.76 1.33
C ASN A 355 -17.90 13.07 0.68
N ALA A 356 -18.19 13.07 -0.63
CA ALA A 356 -18.70 14.24 -1.34
C ALA A 356 -20.08 14.69 -0.78
N THR A 357 -20.95 13.75 -0.47
CA THR A 357 -22.28 14.02 0.12
C THR A 357 -22.15 14.42 1.59
N LEU A 358 -21.28 13.73 2.34
CA LEU A 358 -21.02 14.06 3.75
C LEU A 358 -20.37 15.45 3.92
N ALA A 359 -19.72 15.97 2.89
CA ALA A 359 -19.12 17.29 2.89
C ALA A 359 -20.10 18.43 2.67
N ILE A 360 -21.32 18.16 2.14
CA ILE A 360 -22.32 19.21 1.92
C ILE A 360 -22.78 19.76 3.27
N MET A 361 -22.73 21.09 3.42
CA MET A 361 -23.27 21.77 4.60
C MET A 361 -24.79 21.79 4.50
N HIS A 362 -25.45 21.25 5.49
CA HIS A 362 -26.90 21.37 5.70
C HIS A 362 -27.17 22.43 6.76
#